data_d712f751c5dba5a79298a42c52d587bc
#
_entry.id   d712f751c5dba5a79298a42c52d587bc
#
_cell.length_a   1.000
_cell.length_b   1.000
_cell.length_c   1.000
_cell.angle_alpha   90.00
_cell.angle_beta   90.00
_cell.angle_gamma   90.00
#
_symmetry.space_group_name_H-M   'P 1'
#
loop_
_entity.id
_entity.type
_entity.pdbx_description
1 polymer ?
#
loop_
_entity_poly.entity_id
_entity_poly.type
_entity_poly.pdbx_seq_one_letter_code
_entity_poly.pdbx_strand_id
1 'polypeptide(L)'
;PAAPNYVLPYGAILNGRYIVGKMLGQGGFGITYIGWDLAMERKVAIKEYYPSGQVSRNPGSRDLTWYTNEQSRQARQNGMQMFLKEARKMSKVDNLTNVVRVRDIFQENETAYIVMDFVEGETLKARLDKTGPLTWKQAKDIFPPAIQAMEQVHQAGLVHRDISPDNLMLTPDGRVMILDLGAAKDLAINKGASSAMVVKGGFSPPEQYAQQGGSGSWTDVYAMAATMYHSLTGVVPPTAVDRMQGEPVNWALLETGGVPNHVIAALQNAMKLNARERTQTMAELLSQCQSKSAHASRPGANHSGSRKKANAVVIGLAVALCAMTAVLVTLFVKAKPEPQPAPTKTVVQAEPTVSHVEPTIAYTKPTAPSSNPTKPTASIVPEETQAKKPAVNVNDIVSFGHYEQDGNRSNGAEAIEWLVLDVQGNKALLLSRYALDAQPYNSAYGKTTWEACTLRSWLNSTFFDAAFTAEEKASILVAEVDNGASQNNSEWHTKGCNNTEDMVFLLSYNDTDRYFDDRDARICTPTNYAVSMGADTRTLDDGVTDAAWWWLRSPGENETQASFVNFDGTRYTNAVGNGYLSVRPAIWVEIAD
;
A
#
# COMPACT_ATOMS: atom_id res chain seq x y z
N PRO A 1 -23.11 14.07 4.39
CA PRO A 1 -22.67 12.88 5.11
C PRO A 1 -22.08 13.30 6.45
N ALA A 2 -22.35 12.55 7.52
CA ALA A 2 -21.73 12.78 8.82
C ALA A 2 -20.22 12.60 8.68
N ALA A 3 -19.42 13.43 9.38
CA ALA A 3 -17.98 13.28 9.38
C ALA A 3 -17.58 11.94 10.03
N PRO A 4 -16.56 11.25 9.53
CA PRO A 4 -16.07 10.03 10.17
C PRO A 4 -15.74 10.26 11.64
N ASN A 5 -16.01 9.29 12.49
CA ASN A 5 -15.86 9.41 13.95
C ASN A 5 -14.41 9.68 14.42
N TYR A 6 -13.43 9.43 13.58
CA TYR A 6 -12.00 9.59 13.89
C TYR A 6 -11.42 10.95 13.50
N VAL A 7 -12.18 11.82 12.86
CA VAL A 7 -11.71 13.18 12.49
C VAL A 7 -11.80 14.13 13.68
N LEU A 8 -11.07 15.24 13.61
CA LEU A 8 -11.18 16.31 14.60
C LEU A 8 -12.61 16.87 14.62
N PRO A 9 -13.13 17.23 15.81
CA PRO A 9 -14.45 17.87 15.92
C PRO A 9 -14.48 19.17 15.13
N TYR A 10 -15.56 19.38 14.39
CA TYR A 10 -15.79 20.64 13.69
C TYR A 10 -15.83 21.81 14.67
N GLY A 11 -15.10 22.89 14.35
CA GLY A 11 -14.99 24.06 15.23
C GLY A 11 -13.97 23.90 16.36
N ALA A 12 -13.26 22.77 16.47
CA ALA A 12 -12.15 22.64 17.41
C ALA A 12 -11.09 23.71 17.12
N ILE A 13 -10.53 24.28 18.20
CA ILE A 13 -9.46 25.28 18.09
C ILE A 13 -8.14 24.59 18.42
N LEU A 14 -7.18 24.68 17.49
CA LEU A 14 -5.82 24.17 17.63
C LEU A 14 -4.86 25.34 17.86
N ASN A 15 -3.87 25.11 18.73
CA ASN A 15 -2.84 26.09 19.11
C ASN A 15 -3.44 27.48 19.50
N GLY A 16 -4.66 27.49 20.05
CA GLY A 16 -5.38 28.72 20.38
C GLY A 16 -5.69 29.64 19.20
N ARG A 17 -5.44 29.22 17.96
CA ARG A 17 -5.44 30.09 16.77
C ARG A 17 -6.21 29.53 15.57
N TYR A 18 -6.19 28.23 15.34
CA TYR A 18 -6.73 27.65 14.12
C TYR A 18 -8.05 26.93 14.38
N ILE A 19 -9.15 27.40 13.80
CA ILE A 19 -10.43 26.70 13.85
C ILE A 19 -10.43 25.59 12.81
N VAL A 20 -10.74 24.35 13.23
CA VAL A 20 -10.86 23.19 12.35
C VAL A 20 -12.22 23.20 11.65
N GLY A 21 -12.20 23.06 10.32
CA GLY A 21 -13.38 22.91 9.49
C GLY A 21 -13.59 21.48 9.01
N LYS A 22 -14.09 21.31 7.79
CA LYS A 22 -14.32 19.99 7.18
C LYS A 22 -13.01 19.30 6.79
N MET A 23 -13.00 17.97 6.83
CA MET A 23 -11.96 17.15 6.23
C MET A 23 -11.93 17.40 4.71
N LEU A 24 -10.73 17.63 4.17
CA LEU A 24 -10.45 17.76 2.73
C LEU A 24 -10.01 16.43 2.13
N GLY A 25 -9.29 15.61 2.90
CA GLY A 25 -8.79 14.32 2.47
C GLY A 25 -8.02 13.59 3.56
N GLN A 26 -7.82 12.30 3.35
CA GLN A 26 -7.02 11.43 4.21
C GLN A 26 -6.04 10.63 3.36
N GLY A 27 -4.81 10.51 3.85
CA GLY A 27 -3.79 9.62 3.32
C GLY A 27 -3.29 8.66 4.40
N GLY A 28 -2.38 7.75 4.06
CA GLY A 28 -1.86 6.74 4.99
C GLY A 28 -1.20 7.29 6.26
N PHE A 29 -0.73 8.55 6.23
CA PHE A 29 0.02 9.17 7.35
C PHE A 29 -0.64 10.43 7.91
N GLY A 30 -1.78 10.85 7.38
CA GLY A 30 -2.39 12.08 7.88
C GLY A 30 -3.75 12.40 7.31
N ILE A 31 -4.43 13.29 8.01
CA ILE A 31 -5.73 13.84 7.62
C ILE A 31 -5.54 15.33 7.35
N THR A 32 -6.11 15.85 6.28
CA THR A 32 -6.07 17.26 5.92
C THR A 32 -7.45 17.88 6.09
N TYR A 33 -7.51 19.00 6.80
CA TYR A 33 -8.75 19.76 7.05
C TYR A 33 -8.66 21.15 6.41
N ILE A 34 -9.78 21.71 5.99
CA ILE A 34 -9.87 23.16 5.85
C ILE A 34 -9.93 23.77 7.25
N GLY A 35 -9.27 24.89 7.45
CA GLY A 35 -9.32 25.62 8.71
C GLY A 35 -9.43 27.12 8.50
N TRP A 36 -9.56 27.84 9.61
CA TRP A 36 -9.56 29.31 9.65
C TRP A 36 -8.51 29.80 10.64
N ASP A 37 -7.62 30.66 10.19
CA ASP A 37 -6.62 31.33 11.02
C ASP A 37 -7.26 32.58 11.65
N LEU A 38 -7.51 32.55 12.96
CA LEU A 38 -8.13 33.64 13.70
C LEU A 38 -7.28 34.91 13.74
N ALA A 39 -5.94 34.78 13.71
CA ALA A 39 -5.03 35.92 13.79
C ALA A 39 -4.87 36.64 12.44
N MET A 40 -4.93 35.89 11.34
CA MET A 40 -4.74 36.43 9.99
C MET A 40 -6.05 36.51 9.19
N GLU A 41 -7.17 36.14 9.78
CA GLU A 41 -8.51 36.19 9.21
C GLU A 41 -8.62 35.56 7.82
N ARG A 42 -8.05 34.35 7.65
CA ARG A 42 -7.99 33.66 6.35
C ARG A 42 -8.15 32.16 6.44
N LYS A 43 -8.55 31.55 5.33
CA LYS A 43 -8.56 30.09 5.17
C LYS A 43 -7.16 29.52 5.20
N VAL A 44 -7.00 28.38 5.83
CA VAL A 44 -5.78 27.57 5.86
C VAL A 44 -6.11 26.09 5.60
N ALA A 45 -5.12 25.32 5.18
CA ALA A 45 -5.18 23.87 5.19
C ALA A 45 -4.38 23.36 6.41
N ILE A 46 -4.98 22.48 7.19
CA ILE A 46 -4.36 21.91 8.40
C ILE A 46 -4.16 20.42 8.17
N LYS A 47 -2.91 19.98 8.10
CA LYS A 47 -2.54 18.58 7.96
C LYS A 47 -2.16 18.03 9.32
N GLU A 48 -2.89 17.03 9.78
CA GLU A 48 -2.66 16.31 11.02
C GLU A 48 -1.84 15.05 10.76
N TYR A 49 -0.84 14.76 11.58
CA TYR A 49 -0.18 13.46 11.55
C TYR A 49 -1.09 12.40 12.15
N TYR A 50 -1.61 11.51 11.30
CA TYR A 50 -2.54 10.44 11.66
C TYR A 50 -2.13 9.15 10.95
N PRO A 51 -1.12 8.40 11.45
CA PRO A 51 -0.68 7.17 10.82
C PRO A 51 -1.73 6.07 10.99
N SER A 52 -2.40 5.73 9.89
CA SER A 52 -3.45 4.71 9.87
C SER A 52 -2.95 3.38 10.45
N GLY A 53 -3.77 2.73 11.29
CA GLY A 53 -3.43 1.47 11.95
C GLY A 53 -2.47 1.58 13.14
N GLN A 54 -2.05 2.81 13.54
CA GLN A 54 -1.18 3.04 14.69
C GLN A 54 -1.84 3.88 15.78
N VAL A 55 -2.92 4.54 15.43
CA VAL A 55 -3.68 5.45 16.30
C VAL A 55 -5.17 5.27 16.09
N SER A 56 -5.92 5.65 17.12
CA SER A 56 -7.37 5.84 17.05
C SER A 56 -7.77 7.18 17.68
N ARG A 57 -8.98 7.61 17.44
CA ARG A 57 -9.57 8.77 18.12
C ARG A 57 -10.99 8.41 18.58
N ASN A 58 -11.30 8.72 19.82
CA ASN A 58 -12.66 8.59 20.32
C ASN A 58 -13.56 9.67 19.69
N PRO A 59 -14.81 9.33 19.33
CA PRO A 59 -15.74 10.29 18.76
C PRO A 59 -15.85 11.55 19.62
N GLY A 60 -15.68 12.74 19.00
CA GLY A 60 -15.74 14.02 19.68
C GLY A 60 -14.47 14.41 20.46
N SER A 61 -13.49 13.55 20.61
CA SER A 61 -12.18 13.89 21.21
C SER A 61 -11.27 14.62 20.21
N ARG A 62 -10.39 15.47 20.74
CA ARG A 62 -9.27 16.03 19.98
C ARG A 62 -8.02 15.16 20.07
N ASP A 63 -7.83 14.48 21.20
CA ASP A 63 -6.64 13.69 21.47
C ASP A 63 -6.61 12.37 20.70
N LEU A 64 -5.44 11.98 20.20
CA LEU A 64 -5.20 10.67 19.65
C LEU A 64 -4.86 9.66 20.77
N THR A 65 -5.36 8.46 20.60
CA THR A 65 -4.95 7.29 21.40
C THR A 65 -4.01 6.44 20.58
N TRP A 66 -2.75 6.32 21.02
CA TRP A 66 -1.74 5.49 20.40
C TRP A 66 -1.86 4.05 20.87
N TYR A 67 -1.75 3.09 19.96
CA TYR A 67 -1.72 1.69 20.32
C TYR A 67 -0.43 1.37 21.09
N THR A 68 -0.46 0.37 21.96
CA THR A 68 0.65 0.04 22.88
C THR A 68 1.75 -0.82 22.25
N ASN A 69 1.58 -1.26 20.99
CA ASN A 69 2.57 -2.07 20.29
C ASN A 69 3.84 -1.26 19.94
N GLU A 70 4.93 -1.95 19.66
CA GLU A 70 6.23 -1.33 19.34
C GLU A 70 6.16 -0.44 18.10
N GLN A 71 5.39 -0.82 17.08
CA GLN A 71 5.24 -0.05 15.85
C GLN A 71 4.58 1.31 16.13
N SER A 72 3.52 1.33 16.93
CA SER A 72 2.84 2.59 17.30
C SER A 72 3.72 3.47 18.16
N ARG A 73 4.49 2.90 19.08
CA ARG A 73 5.46 3.64 19.89
C ARG A 73 6.54 4.29 19.02
N GLN A 74 7.07 3.57 18.04
CA GLN A 74 8.05 4.10 17.09
C GLN A 74 7.43 5.15 16.16
N ALA A 75 6.19 4.95 15.66
CA ALA A 75 5.47 5.93 14.85
C ALA A 75 5.26 7.23 15.64
N ARG A 76 4.88 7.15 16.93
CA ARG A 76 4.74 8.32 17.79
C ARG A 76 6.05 9.06 17.99
N GLN A 77 7.13 8.37 18.39
CA GLN A 77 8.39 9.01 18.73
C GLN A 77 9.15 9.55 17.52
N ASN A 78 9.28 8.74 16.49
CA ASN A 78 10.11 9.06 15.33
C ASN A 78 9.28 9.61 14.17
N GLY A 79 8.06 9.12 13.98
CA GLY A 79 7.18 9.54 12.91
C GLY A 79 6.77 11.00 13.04
N MET A 80 6.31 11.43 14.22
CA MET A 80 6.01 12.84 14.49
C MET A 80 7.21 13.75 14.25
N GLN A 81 8.41 13.36 14.70
CA GLN A 81 9.63 14.15 14.50
C GLN A 81 9.98 14.28 13.02
N MET A 82 9.84 13.21 12.25
CA MET A 82 10.10 13.24 10.81
C MET A 82 9.05 14.09 10.07
N PHE A 83 7.76 13.97 10.44
CA PHE A 83 6.68 14.80 9.89
C PHE A 83 6.96 16.30 10.08
N LEU A 84 7.38 16.70 11.29
CA LEU A 84 7.76 18.08 11.59
C LEU A 84 9.07 18.50 10.89
N LYS A 85 10.04 17.59 10.77
CA LYS A 85 11.30 17.85 10.06
C LYS A 85 11.07 18.13 8.58
N GLU A 86 10.18 17.36 7.94
CA GLU A 86 9.81 17.60 6.55
C GLU A 86 9.09 18.93 6.37
N ALA A 87 8.15 19.27 7.26
CA ALA A 87 7.50 20.59 7.23
C ALA A 87 8.53 21.75 7.33
N ARG A 88 9.55 21.60 8.18
CA ARG A 88 10.65 22.57 8.26
C ARG A 88 11.51 22.64 6.99
N LYS A 89 11.64 21.53 6.26
CA LYS A 89 12.30 21.56 4.94
C LYS A 89 11.42 22.30 3.92
N MET A 90 10.11 22.04 3.91
CA MET A 90 9.15 22.72 3.02
C MET A 90 9.15 24.23 3.22
N SER A 91 9.30 24.72 4.45
CA SER A 91 9.36 26.17 4.70
C SER A 91 10.56 26.87 4.05
N LYS A 92 11.59 26.14 3.61
CA LYS A 92 12.72 26.70 2.86
C LYS A 92 12.36 27.11 1.44
N VAL A 93 11.26 26.63 0.91
CA VAL A 93 10.76 26.94 -0.45
C VAL A 93 9.50 27.82 -0.44
N ASP A 94 9.21 28.48 0.65
CA ASP A 94 8.03 29.36 0.83
C ASP A 94 7.97 30.54 -0.14
N ASN A 95 9.09 30.90 -0.76
CA ASN A 95 9.19 31.96 -1.74
C ASN A 95 8.78 31.51 -3.16
N LEU A 96 8.55 30.23 -3.39
CA LEU A 96 8.16 29.70 -4.70
C LEU A 96 6.66 29.94 -4.96
N THR A 97 6.34 30.47 -6.15
CA THR A 97 4.98 30.92 -6.47
C THR A 97 3.99 29.79 -6.76
N ASN A 98 4.49 28.64 -7.20
CA ASN A 98 3.69 27.48 -7.61
C ASN A 98 3.78 26.29 -6.63
N VAL A 99 4.24 26.55 -5.41
CA VAL A 99 4.31 25.55 -4.32
C VAL A 99 3.51 26.06 -3.13
N VAL A 100 2.77 25.17 -2.48
CA VAL A 100 2.00 25.51 -1.29
C VAL A 100 2.95 25.87 -0.13
N ARG A 101 2.64 26.96 0.57
CA ARG A 101 3.50 27.49 1.66
C ARG A 101 3.10 26.91 3.00
N VAL A 102 4.09 26.50 3.80
CA VAL A 102 3.90 26.15 5.21
C VAL A 102 3.86 27.44 6.05
N ARG A 103 2.85 27.57 6.91
CA ARG A 103 2.61 28.75 7.73
C ARG A 103 2.93 28.55 9.19
N ASP A 104 2.68 27.35 9.69
CA ASP A 104 2.94 27.00 11.08
C ASP A 104 3.12 25.50 11.24
N ILE A 105 3.82 25.10 12.29
CA ILE A 105 4.02 23.71 12.69
C ILE A 105 4.02 23.62 14.20
N PHE A 106 3.21 22.74 14.77
CA PHE A 106 3.12 22.56 16.22
C PHE A 106 2.72 21.13 16.60
N GLN A 107 2.81 20.84 17.90
CA GLN A 107 2.35 19.59 18.50
C GLN A 107 1.27 19.89 19.51
N GLU A 108 0.16 19.16 19.41
CA GLU A 108 -0.98 19.22 20.32
C GLU A 108 -1.77 17.91 20.19
N ASN A 109 -2.65 17.58 21.13
CA ASN A 109 -3.56 16.42 21.08
C ASN A 109 -2.83 15.09 20.81
N GLU A 110 -1.64 14.89 21.38
CA GLU A 110 -0.81 13.71 21.21
C GLU A 110 -0.34 13.46 19.75
N THR A 111 -0.36 14.50 18.89
CA THR A 111 0.05 14.45 17.50
C THR A 111 0.76 15.73 17.05
N ALA A 112 0.98 15.86 15.74
CA ALA A 112 1.63 17.02 15.13
C ALA A 112 0.77 17.57 13.99
N TYR A 113 0.85 18.88 13.79
CA TYR A 113 0.10 19.62 12.78
C TYR A 113 1.03 20.45 11.90
N ILE A 114 0.70 20.51 10.61
CA ILE A 114 1.27 21.43 9.64
C ILE A 114 0.14 22.32 9.13
N VAL A 115 0.28 23.63 9.28
CA VAL A 115 -0.66 24.61 8.74
C VAL A 115 -0.08 25.17 7.45
N MET A 116 -0.86 25.18 6.39
CA MET A 116 -0.46 25.61 5.05
C MET A 116 -1.43 26.61 4.47
N ASP A 117 -1.04 27.35 3.45
CA ASP A 117 -1.99 28.14 2.67
C ASP A 117 -3.08 27.24 2.09
N PHE A 118 -4.34 27.64 2.24
CA PHE A 118 -5.43 26.98 1.53
C PHE A 118 -5.44 27.46 0.08
N VAL A 119 -5.34 26.51 -0.85
CA VAL A 119 -5.39 26.80 -2.29
C VAL A 119 -6.82 26.58 -2.78
N GLU A 120 -7.46 27.63 -3.25
CA GLU A 120 -8.77 27.53 -3.90
C GLU A 120 -8.59 26.95 -5.31
N GLY A 121 -9.43 25.98 -5.68
CA GLY A 121 -9.35 25.33 -6.99
C GLY A 121 -9.85 23.88 -6.95
N GLU A 122 -9.53 23.15 -7.99
CA GLU A 122 -9.77 21.70 -8.10
C GLU A 122 -8.45 20.98 -8.37
N THR A 123 -8.29 19.75 -7.87
CA THR A 123 -7.12 18.95 -8.21
C THR A 123 -7.14 18.57 -9.68
N LEU A 124 -5.97 18.35 -10.28
CA LEU A 124 -5.90 17.86 -11.65
C LEU A 124 -6.66 16.53 -11.80
N LYS A 125 -6.63 15.67 -10.77
CA LYS A 125 -7.45 14.44 -10.73
C LYS A 125 -8.94 14.77 -10.85
N ALA A 126 -9.48 15.61 -9.96
CA ALA A 126 -10.90 15.98 -10.00
C ALA A 126 -11.29 16.60 -11.37
N ARG A 127 -10.40 17.37 -11.97
CA ARG A 127 -10.58 17.92 -13.32
C ARG A 127 -10.67 16.83 -14.38
N LEU A 128 -9.75 15.82 -14.32
CA LEU A 128 -9.73 14.69 -15.25
C LEU A 128 -10.97 13.81 -15.08
N ASP A 129 -11.35 13.50 -13.85
CA ASP A 129 -12.55 12.70 -13.53
C ASP A 129 -13.83 13.37 -14.07
N LYS A 130 -13.89 14.71 -14.03
CA LYS A 130 -15.05 15.50 -14.48
C LYS A 130 -15.14 15.70 -15.99
N THR A 131 -14.03 15.89 -16.66
CA THR A 131 -14.01 16.36 -18.05
C THR A 131 -13.24 15.47 -19.02
N GLY A 132 -12.65 14.37 -18.51
CA GLY A 132 -11.78 13.48 -19.28
C GLY A 132 -10.38 14.05 -19.53
N PRO A 133 -9.63 13.39 -20.42
CA PRO A 133 -8.24 13.73 -20.73
C PRO A 133 -8.06 15.16 -21.23
N LEU A 134 -6.90 15.73 -20.95
CA LEU A 134 -6.51 17.04 -21.47
C LEU A 134 -6.11 16.96 -22.94
N THR A 135 -6.46 17.97 -23.70
CA THR A 135 -5.80 18.22 -24.99
C THR A 135 -4.34 18.67 -24.76
N TRP A 136 -3.48 18.43 -25.75
CA TRP A 136 -2.10 18.94 -25.71
C TRP A 136 -2.03 20.46 -25.50
N LYS A 137 -3.00 21.22 -26.02
CA LYS A 137 -3.09 22.67 -25.79
C LYS A 137 -3.26 23.00 -24.32
N GLN A 138 -4.17 22.32 -23.62
CA GLN A 138 -4.40 22.52 -22.18
C GLN A 138 -3.19 22.06 -21.34
N ALA A 139 -2.57 20.94 -21.71
CA ALA A 139 -1.38 20.44 -21.01
C ALA A 139 -0.20 21.41 -21.05
N LYS A 140 -0.03 22.15 -22.14
CA LYS A 140 1.01 23.21 -22.27
C LYS A 140 0.83 24.38 -21.29
N ASP A 141 -0.37 24.61 -20.81
CA ASP A 141 -0.64 25.68 -19.84
C ASP A 141 -0.38 25.20 -18.40
N ILE A 142 -0.50 23.91 -18.14
CA ILE A 142 -0.41 23.30 -16.80
C ILE A 142 1.00 22.81 -16.48
N PHE A 143 1.62 22.01 -17.34
CA PHE A 143 2.84 21.28 -17.00
C PHE A 143 4.12 22.12 -17.00
N PRO A 144 4.39 23.03 -17.92
CA PRO A 144 5.62 23.83 -17.86
C PRO A 144 5.79 24.60 -16.56
N PRO A 145 4.78 25.32 -16.01
CA PRO A 145 4.92 25.97 -14.70
C PRO A 145 5.14 24.99 -13.55
N ALA A 146 4.48 23.81 -13.58
CA ALA A 146 4.67 22.77 -12.56
C ALA A 146 6.08 22.18 -12.62
N ILE A 147 6.61 21.89 -13.81
CA ILE A 147 7.96 21.38 -14.03
C ILE A 147 9.00 22.42 -13.57
N GLN A 148 8.81 23.71 -13.88
CA GLN A 148 9.70 24.79 -13.43
C GLN A 148 9.71 24.93 -11.91
N ALA A 149 8.54 24.84 -11.27
CA ALA A 149 8.45 24.88 -9.82
C ALA A 149 9.17 23.70 -9.17
N MET A 150 9.02 22.49 -9.73
CA MET A 150 9.74 21.31 -9.25
C MET A 150 11.24 21.39 -9.45
N GLU A 151 11.72 22.01 -10.53
CA GLU A 151 13.16 22.28 -10.69
C GLU A 151 13.70 23.15 -9.56
N GLN A 152 12.97 24.21 -9.17
CA GLN A 152 13.36 25.07 -8.06
C GLN A 152 13.33 24.34 -6.70
N VAL A 153 12.35 23.44 -6.50
CA VAL A 153 12.29 22.56 -5.32
C VAL A 153 13.54 21.67 -5.26
N HIS A 154 13.95 21.09 -6.40
CA HIS A 154 15.16 20.26 -6.47
C HIS A 154 16.44 21.05 -6.22
N GLN A 155 16.53 22.28 -6.72
CA GLN A 155 17.66 23.19 -6.45
C GLN A 155 17.78 23.56 -4.97
N ALA A 156 16.66 23.57 -4.22
CA ALA A 156 16.65 23.71 -2.76
C ALA A 156 17.01 22.42 -2.01
N GLY A 157 17.38 21.34 -2.72
CA GLY A 157 17.76 20.03 -2.15
C GLY A 157 16.58 19.20 -1.66
N LEU A 158 15.37 19.45 -2.17
CA LEU A 158 14.15 18.72 -1.84
C LEU A 158 13.71 17.82 -2.99
N VAL A 159 13.11 16.69 -2.68
CA VAL A 159 12.49 15.76 -3.63
C VAL A 159 11.04 15.51 -3.17
N HIS A 160 10.08 15.62 -4.08
CA HIS A 160 8.65 15.54 -3.76
C HIS A 160 8.21 14.10 -3.46
N ARG A 161 8.60 13.14 -4.30
CA ARG A 161 8.32 11.69 -4.19
C ARG A 161 6.84 11.27 -4.29
N ASP A 162 5.93 12.21 -4.48
CA ASP A 162 4.49 11.95 -4.58
C ASP A 162 3.79 12.80 -5.64
N ILE A 163 4.47 13.12 -6.73
CA ILE A 163 3.87 13.83 -7.86
C ILE A 163 2.83 12.92 -8.51
N SER A 164 1.60 13.44 -8.61
CA SER A 164 0.46 12.77 -9.23
C SER A 164 -0.67 13.78 -9.46
N PRO A 165 -1.73 13.45 -10.19
CA PRO A 165 -2.83 14.38 -10.42
C PRO A 165 -3.53 14.88 -9.14
N ASP A 166 -3.48 14.13 -8.04
CA ASP A 166 -4.06 14.56 -6.75
C ASP A 166 -3.29 15.71 -6.11
N ASN A 167 -1.98 15.79 -6.36
CA ASN A 167 -1.07 16.76 -5.74
C ASN A 167 -0.77 17.97 -6.64
N LEU A 168 -1.49 18.12 -7.75
CA LEU A 168 -1.48 19.30 -8.61
C LEU A 168 -2.84 19.99 -8.53
N MET A 169 -2.90 21.19 -7.97
CA MET A 169 -4.12 21.99 -7.84
C MET A 169 -4.20 23.03 -8.95
N LEU A 170 -5.32 23.08 -9.66
CA LEU A 170 -5.63 24.08 -10.68
C LEU A 170 -6.45 25.19 -10.03
N THR A 171 -5.92 26.40 -9.97
CA THR A 171 -6.60 27.55 -9.38
C THR A 171 -7.53 28.23 -10.39
N PRO A 172 -8.57 28.97 -9.93
CA PRO A 172 -9.50 29.65 -10.82
C PRO A 172 -8.86 30.70 -11.74
N ASP A 173 -7.71 31.26 -11.32
CA ASP A 173 -6.90 32.19 -12.13
C ASP A 173 -5.94 31.50 -13.11
N GLY A 174 -6.04 30.19 -13.26
CA GLY A 174 -5.30 29.41 -14.26
C GLY A 174 -3.89 28.99 -13.83
N ARG A 175 -3.49 29.23 -12.59
CA ARG A 175 -2.19 28.76 -12.07
C ARG A 175 -2.28 27.28 -11.67
N VAL A 176 -1.13 26.60 -11.71
CA VAL A 176 -0.96 25.28 -11.10
C VAL A 176 -0.19 25.43 -9.79
N MET A 177 -0.66 24.79 -8.74
CA MET A 177 -0.01 24.76 -7.43
C MET A 177 0.35 23.32 -7.06
N ILE A 178 1.58 23.11 -6.63
CA ILE A 178 2.05 21.82 -6.13
C ILE A 178 1.70 21.73 -4.65
N LEU A 179 0.96 20.68 -4.31
CA LEU A 179 0.57 20.36 -2.94
C LEU A 179 1.51 19.29 -2.36
N ASP A 180 1.55 19.19 -1.03
CA ASP A 180 2.09 18.04 -0.29
C ASP A 180 3.46 17.53 -0.76
N LEU A 181 4.51 18.34 -0.63
CA LEU A 181 5.87 17.85 -0.76
C LEU A 181 6.08 16.68 0.21
N GLY A 182 6.03 15.45 -0.30
CA GLY A 182 6.05 14.10 0.28
C GLY A 182 6.58 13.85 1.69
N ALA A 183 6.23 14.71 2.64
CA ALA A 183 6.66 14.70 4.04
C ALA A 183 6.51 13.35 4.77
N ALA A 184 5.60 12.52 4.29
CA ALA A 184 5.28 11.24 4.94
C ALA A 184 6.06 10.05 4.37
N LYS A 185 6.66 10.14 3.19
CA LYS A 185 7.30 8.99 2.53
C LYS A 185 8.69 8.64 3.11
N ASP A 186 9.43 9.59 3.65
CA ASP A 186 10.67 9.30 4.40
C ASP A 186 10.41 8.49 5.68
N LEU A 187 9.19 8.56 6.22
CA LEU A 187 8.76 7.79 7.39
C LEU A 187 8.68 6.29 7.13
N ALA A 188 8.26 5.89 5.94
CA ALA A 188 8.09 4.50 5.57
C ALA A 188 9.39 3.83 5.13
N ILE A 189 10.26 4.56 4.42
CA ILE A 189 11.52 4.02 3.87
C ILE A 189 12.52 3.67 4.98
N ASN A 190 12.56 4.45 6.07
CA ASN A 190 13.57 4.28 7.11
C ASN A 190 13.25 3.22 8.18
N LYS A 191 12.10 2.53 8.14
CA LYS A 191 11.67 1.68 9.25
C LYS A 191 10.90 0.40 8.91
N GLY A 192 11.04 -0.16 7.72
CA GLY A 192 10.39 -1.45 7.44
C GLY A 192 8.86 -1.41 7.46
N ALA A 193 8.25 -0.23 7.48
CA ALA A 193 6.83 -0.10 7.16
C ALA A 193 6.65 -0.47 5.68
N SER A 194 5.70 -1.32 5.39
CA SER A 194 5.44 -1.88 4.06
C SER A 194 5.56 -0.83 2.97
N SER A 195 6.50 -1.01 2.05
CA SER A 195 6.71 -0.12 0.90
C SER A 195 5.42 0.12 0.10
N ALA A 196 4.46 -0.77 0.19
CA ALA A 196 3.16 -0.70 -0.46
C ALA A 196 2.29 0.49 -0.01
N MET A 197 2.43 1.00 1.23
CA MET A 197 1.67 2.19 1.70
C MET A 197 2.24 3.53 1.19
N VAL A 198 3.37 3.52 0.48
CA VAL A 198 4.11 4.73 0.11
C VAL A 198 4.17 4.96 -1.38
N VAL A 199 3.88 3.93 -2.18
CA VAL A 199 3.95 4.00 -3.64
C VAL A 199 2.57 4.18 -4.26
N LYS A 200 2.48 5.02 -5.27
CA LYS A 200 1.26 5.27 -6.04
C LYS A 200 1.38 4.55 -7.38
N GLY A 201 0.54 3.53 -7.56
CA GLY A 201 0.55 2.69 -8.77
C GLY A 201 0.58 3.53 -10.05
N GLY A 202 1.43 3.18 -11.00
CA GLY A 202 1.63 3.88 -12.26
C GLY A 202 2.44 5.17 -12.18
N PHE A 203 2.48 5.87 -11.04
CA PHE A 203 3.21 7.15 -10.88
C PHE A 203 4.55 7.00 -10.18
N SER A 204 4.72 6.01 -9.31
CA SER A 204 5.96 5.78 -8.58
C SER A 204 6.96 4.96 -9.42
N PRO A 205 8.25 5.39 -9.53
CA PRO A 205 9.29 4.66 -10.23
C PRO A 205 9.84 3.47 -9.41
N PRO A 206 10.60 2.54 -10.04
CA PRO A 206 11.11 1.32 -9.39
C PRO A 206 11.86 1.55 -8.07
N GLU A 207 12.67 2.61 -8.01
CA GLU A 207 13.46 2.92 -6.82
C GLU A 207 12.62 3.27 -5.57
N GLN A 208 11.34 3.63 -5.74
CA GLN A 208 10.43 3.86 -4.62
C GLN A 208 9.84 2.55 -4.06
N TYR A 209 9.91 1.45 -4.81
CA TYR A 209 9.51 0.13 -4.34
C TYR A 209 10.66 -0.60 -3.61
N ALA A 210 11.91 -0.17 -3.83
CA ALA A 210 13.09 -0.79 -3.24
C ALA A 210 13.43 -0.16 -1.88
N GLN A 211 13.66 -0.98 -0.84
CA GLN A 211 14.03 -0.49 0.50
C GLN A 211 15.38 0.25 0.56
N GLN A 212 16.25 0.07 -0.44
CA GLN A 212 17.57 0.70 -0.55
C GLN A 212 17.72 1.58 -1.79
N GLY A 213 16.63 1.90 -2.48
CA GLY A 213 16.65 2.78 -3.64
C GLY A 213 16.87 4.24 -3.25
N GLY A 214 17.97 4.85 -3.68
CA GLY A 214 18.19 6.29 -3.52
C GLY A 214 17.17 7.08 -4.35
N SER A 215 16.39 7.98 -3.72
CA SER A 215 15.51 8.90 -4.44
C SER A 215 16.27 10.19 -4.78
N GLY A 216 15.98 10.76 -5.95
CA GLY A 216 16.56 12.02 -6.41
C GLY A 216 15.60 12.75 -7.34
N SER A 217 16.08 13.80 -8.01
CA SER A 217 15.30 14.56 -9.00
C SER A 217 14.68 13.65 -10.08
N TRP A 218 15.39 12.63 -10.51
CA TRP A 218 14.95 11.63 -11.48
C TRP A 218 13.71 10.83 -11.04
N THR A 219 13.48 10.70 -9.72
CA THR A 219 12.28 10.06 -9.15
C THR A 219 11.04 10.90 -9.47
N ASP A 220 11.12 12.20 -9.23
CA ASP A 220 10.03 13.14 -9.53
C ASP A 220 9.86 13.35 -11.06
N VAL A 221 10.94 13.26 -11.83
CA VAL A 221 10.88 13.32 -13.30
C VAL A 221 10.00 12.18 -13.85
N TYR A 222 10.18 10.96 -13.34
CA TYR A 222 9.31 9.83 -13.71
C TYR A 222 7.86 10.11 -13.33
N ALA A 223 7.61 10.52 -12.10
CA ALA A 223 6.26 10.78 -11.60
C ALA A 223 5.55 11.92 -12.36
N MET A 224 6.29 12.97 -12.72
CA MET A 224 5.78 14.07 -13.54
C MET A 224 5.42 13.58 -14.95
N ALA A 225 6.27 12.80 -15.59
CA ALA A 225 6.01 12.24 -16.91
C ALA A 225 4.83 11.25 -16.91
N ALA A 226 4.70 10.42 -15.88
CA ALA A 226 3.56 9.54 -15.69
C ALA A 226 2.25 10.33 -15.48
N THR A 227 2.33 11.43 -14.72
CA THR A 227 1.20 12.36 -14.54
C THR A 227 0.79 13.03 -15.85
N MET A 228 1.76 13.45 -16.66
CA MET A 228 1.50 13.99 -18.00
C MET A 228 0.86 12.94 -18.91
N TYR A 229 1.40 11.72 -18.94
CA TYR A 229 0.84 10.61 -19.71
C TYR A 229 -0.63 10.36 -19.34
N HIS A 230 -0.91 10.14 -18.05
CA HIS A 230 -2.28 9.93 -17.58
C HIS A 230 -3.20 11.10 -17.93
N SER A 231 -2.74 12.32 -17.73
CA SER A 231 -3.55 13.51 -18.03
C SER A 231 -3.90 13.66 -19.52
N LEU A 232 -3.04 13.21 -20.42
CA LEU A 232 -3.22 13.31 -21.86
C LEU A 232 -4.00 12.12 -22.45
N THR A 233 -3.93 10.95 -21.81
CA THR A 233 -4.55 9.72 -22.31
C THR A 233 -5.82 9.32 -21.56
N GLY A 234 -6.00 9.78 -20.31
CA GLY A 234 -7.01 9.28 -19.39
C GLY A 234 -6.67 7.91 -18.76
N VAL A 235 -5.56 7.30 -19.18
CA VAL A 235 -5.15 5.96 -18.73
C VAL A 235 -3.95 6.08 -17.79
N VAL A 236 -4.02 5.48 -16.61
CA VAL A 236 -2.88 5.36 -15.72
C VAL A 236 -1.87 4.39 -16.38
N PRO A 237 -0.59 4.76 -16.48
CA PRO A 237 0.41 3.84 -17.04
C PRO A 237 0.57 2.60 -16.14
N PRO A 238 0.96 1.44 -16.70
CA PRO A 238 1.27 0.26 -15.90
C PRO A 238 2.27 0.57 -14.79
N THR A 239 2.15 -0.10 -13.64
CA THR A 239 3.05 0.14 -12.52
C THR A 239 4.50 -0.14 -12.90
N ALA A 240 5.45 0.42 -12.16
CA ALA A 240 6.85 0.13 -12.42
C ALA A 240 7.16 -1.36 -12.29
N VAL A 241 6.45 -2.09 -11.41
CA VAL A 241 6.60 -3.54 -11.24
C VAL A 241 6.09 -4.28 -12.48
N ASP A 242 4.89 -3.97 -12.96
CA ASP A 242 4.32 -4.60 -14.17
C ASP A 242 5.21 -4.36 -15.39
N ARG A 243 5.73 -3.14 -15.52
CA ARG A 243 6.66 -2.77 -16.59
C ARG A 243 8.01 -3.53 -16.50
N MET A 244 8.50 -3.82 -15.29
CA MET A 244 9.67 -4.67 -15.10
C MET A 244 9.38 -6.12 -15.49
N GLN A 245 8.14 -6.57 -15.42
CA GLN A 245 7.67 -7.87 -15.87
C GLN A 245 7.36 -7.93 -17.38
N GLY A 246 7.50 -6.81 -18.09
CA GLY A 246 7.36 -6.73 -19.54
C GLY A 246 6.08 -6.05 -20.03
N GLU A 247 5.22 -5.54 -19.15
CA GLU A 247 4.03 -4.81 -19.58
C GLU A 247 4.41 -3.45 -20.18
N PRO A 248 4.08 -3.17 -21.46
CA PRO A 248 4.50 -1.96 -22.12
C PRO A 248 3.55 -0.80 -21.80
N VAL A 249 4.09 0.42 -21.75
CA VAL A 249 3.27 1.64 -21.80
C VAL A 249 2.72 1.80 -23.21
N ASN A 250 1.41 2.03 -23.36
CA ASN A 250 0.77 2.24 -24.66
C ASN A 250 0.98 3.68 -25.17
N TRP A 251 2.13 3.93 -25.80
CA TRP A 251 2.49 5.24 -26.34
C TRP A 251 1.64 5.70 -27.51
N ALA A 252 0.98 4.76 -28.23
CA ALA A 252 0.10 5.09 -29.37
C ALA A 252 -1.11 5.94 -28.95
N LEU A 253 -1.53 5.89 -27.69
CA LEU A 253 -2.59 6.74 -27.14
C LEU A 253 -2.22 8.23 -27.21
N LEU A 254 -0.96 8.58 -27.00
CA LEU A 254 -0.48 9.97 -27.12
C LEU A 254 -0.44 10.43 -28.59
N GLU A 255 -0.03 9.54 -29.50
CA GLU A 255 -0.04 9.83 -30.95
C GLU A 255 -1.46 10.11 -31.43
N THR A 256 -2.41 9.26 -31.05
CA THR A 256 -3.83 9.41 -31.35
C THR A 256 -4.41 10.70 -30.75
N GLY A 257 -3.94 11.10 -29.56
CA GLY A 257 -4.30 12.37 -28.90
C GLY A 257 -3.64 13.62 -29.52
N GLY A 258 -2.87 13.47 -30.59
CA GLY A 258 -2.21 14.59 -31.29
C GLY A 258 -1.06 15.22 -30.51
N VAL A 259 -0.44 14.47 -29.61
CA VAL A 259 0.74 14.91 -28.87
C VAL A 259 1.96 14.87 -29.81
N PRO A 260 2.79 15.93 -29.86
CA PRO A 260 3.94 15.96 -30.75
C PRO A 260 4.98 14.86 -30.45
N ASN A 261 5.57 14.25 -31.48
CA ASN A 261 6.52 13.14 -31.34
C ASN A 261 7.71 13.45 -30.42
N HIS A 262 8.22 14.69 -30.39
CA HIS A 262 9.31 15.07 -29.49
C HIS A 262 8.87 15.03 -28.01
N VAL A 263 7.60 15.33 -27.70
CA VAL A 263 7.05 15.23 -26.36
C VAL A 263 6.88 13.77 -25.98
N ILE A 264 6.36 12.93 -26.90
CA ILE A 264 6.26 11.48 -26.65
C ILE A 264 7.63 10.90 -26.34
N ALA A 265 8.66 11.24 -27.13
CA ALA A 265 10.04 10.82 -26.87
C ALA A 265 10.58 11.33 -25.52
N ALA A 266 10.24 12.56 -25.12
CA ALA A 266 10.61 13.11 -23.82
C ALA A 266 9.98 12.31 -22.67
N LEU A 267 8.69 11.97 -22.76
CA LEU A 267 8.00 11.14 -21.77
C LEU A 267 8.56 9.71 -21.71
N GLN A 268 8.86 9.12 -22.88
CA GLN A 268 9.53 7.81 -22.96
C GLN A 268 10.89 7.81 -22.23
N ASN A 269 11.70 8.85 -22.42
CA ASN A 269 12.98 9.00 -21.73
C ASN A 269 12.81 9.23 -20.23
N ALA A 270 11.84 10.05 -19.83
CA ALA A 270 11.55 10.36 -18.44
C ALA A 270 10.95 9.16 -17.68
N MET A 271 10.27 8.25 -18.36
CA MET A 271 9.67 7.06 -17.76
C MET A 271 10.52 5.79 -17.91
N LYS A 272 11.80 5.86 -18.26
CA LYS A 272 12.69 4.69 -18.24
C LYS A 272 12.76 4.08 -16.83
N LEU A 273 12.72 2.76 -16.75
CA LEU A 273 12.78 2.04 -15.47
C LEU A 273 14.14 2.19 -14.80
N ASN A 274 15.23 2.11 -15.57
CA ASN A 274 16.57 2.36 -15.05
C ASN A 274 16.76 3.85 -14.77
N ALA A 275 16.90 4.24 -13.50
CA ALA A 275 17.08 5.61 -13.07
C ALA A 275 18.27 6.33 -13.74
N ARG A 276 19.36 5.60 -14.02
CA ARG A 276 20.57 6.18 -14.65
C ARG A 276 20.40 6.51 -16.13
N GLU A 277 19.45 5.86 -16.81
CA GLU A 277 19.15 6.09 -18.23
C GLU A 277 18.01 7.09 -18.43
N ARG A 278 17.36 7.45 -17.35
CA ARG A 278 16.22 8.37 -17.33
C ARG A 278 16.68 9.82 -17.46
N THR A 279 15.85 10.70 -17.96
CA THR A 279 15.99 12.15 -17.83
C THR A 279 16.25 12.49 -16.36
N GLN A 280 17.32 13.25 -16.05
CA GLN A 280 17.80 13.43 -14.69
C GLN A 280 17.20 14.63 -13.96
N THR A 281 16.79 15.68 -14.69
CA THR A 281 16.29 16.92 -14.09
C THR A 281 14.97 17.36 -14.72
N MET A 282 14.22 18.16 -14.01
CA MET A 282 13.00 18.81 -14.51
C MET A 282 13.30 19.80 -15.63
N ALA A 283 14.42 20.52 -15.53
CA ALA A 283 14.87 21.43 -16.59
C ALA A 283 15.14 20.67 -17.91
N GLU A 284 15.76 19.50 -17.83
CA GLU A 284 15.98 18.63 -18.99
C GLU A 284 14.66 18.14 -19.59
N LEU A 285 13.72 17.65 -18.76
CA LEU A 285 12.38 17.24 -19.20
C LEU A 285 11.65 18.39 -19.93
N LEU A 286 11.67 19.58 -19.33
CA LEU A 286 11.04 20.76 -19.94
C LEU A 286 11.67 21.10 -21.29
N SER A 287 12.99 21.09 -21.38
CA SER A 287 13.74 21.36 -22.61
C SER A 287 13.38 20.35 -23.70
N GLN A 288 13.31 19.05 -23.37
CA GLN A 288 12.91 17.99 -24.29
C GLN A 288 11.46 18.17 -24.79
N CYS A 289 10.55 18.58 -23.91
CA CYS A 289 9.15 18.88 -24.28
C CYS A 289 8.98 20.14 -25.14
N GLN A 290 9.91 21.09 -25.06
CA GLN A 290 9.87 22.36 -25.81
C GLN A 290 10.64 22.32 -27.13
N SER A 291 11.56 21.36 -27.32
CA SER A 291 12.38 21.27 -28.54
C SER A 291 11.47 21.08 -29.75
N LYS A 292 11.42 22.05 -30.62
CA LYS A 292 10.85 21.88 -31.96
C LYS A 292 11.74 20.85 -32.66
N SER A 293 11.17 19.74 -33.12
CA SER A 293 11.85 18.73 -33.92
C SER A 293 12.68 19.41 -35.02
N ALA A 294 13.99 19.47 -34.85
CA ALA A 294 14.85 19.68 -36.00
C ALA A 294 14.60 18.47 -36.89
N HIS A 295 14.07 18.68 -38.05
CA HIS A 295 13.90 17.66 -39.09
C HIS A 295 15.16 16.78 -39.09
N ALA A 296 14.97 15.47 -38.88
CA ALA A 296 15.97 14.48 -39.21
C ALA A 296 16.21 14.59 -40.72
N SER A 297 17.13 15.44 -41.09
CA SER A 297 17.74 15.45 -42.41
C SER A 297 18.41 14.08 -42.55
N ARG A 298 17.85 13.20 -43.36
CA ARG A 298 18.53 12.00 -43.86
C ARG A 298 19.93 12.46 -44.31
N PRO A 299 21.03 11.90 -43.84
CA PRO A 299 22.31 12.14 -44.44
C PRO A 299 22.29 11.46 -45.81
N GLY A 300 22.16 12.26 -46.87
CA GLY A 300 22.50 11.84 -48.20
C GLY A 300 23.96 11.35 -48.24
N ALA A 301 24.17 10.22 -48.87
CA ALA A 301 25.49 9.66 -49.13
C ALA A 301 26.40 10.69 -49.80
N ASN A 302 27.60 10.87 -49.23
CA ASN A 302 28.91 11.06 -49.83
C ASN A 302 29.78 11.94 -48.91
N HIS A 303 30.74 11.30 -48.26
CA HIS A 303 32.13 11.72 -48.23
C HIS A 303 32.99 10.66 -47.57
N SER A 304 33.74 9.97 -48.39
CA SER A 304 34.88 9.12 -48.05
C SER A 304 36.03 9.98 -47.48
N GLY A 305 36.51 9.65 -46.30
CA GLY A 305 37.78 10.17 -45.82
C GLY A 305 37.79 10.54 -44.35
N SER A 306 38.44 9.72 -43.57
CA SER A 306 38.88 9.91 -42.19
C SER A 306 38.27 9.03 -41.11
N ARG A 307 38.28 7.70 -41.35
CA ARG A 307 37.86 6.73 -40.30
C ARG A 307 39.01 5.88 -39.74
N LYS A 308 40.28 6.25 -39.95
CA LYS A 308 41.43 5.41 -39.53
C LYS A 308 42.18 5.87 -38.27
N LYS A 309 41.83 6.98 -37.62
CA LYS A 309 42.54 7.41 -36.39
C LYS A 309 41.77 7.26 -35.09
N ALA A 310 40.44 7.08 -35.12
CA ALA A 310 39.65 6.93 -33.89
C ALA A 310 39.65 5.52 -33.30
N ASN A 311 39.78 4.47 -34.16
CA ASN A 311 39.75 3.08 -33.71
C ASN A 311 41.05 2.61 -33.02
N ALA A 312 42.18 3.27 -33.26
CA ALA A 312 43.45 2.88 -32.63
C ALA A 312 43.53 3.30 -31.15
N VAL A 313 42.89 4.40 -30.77
CA VAL A 313 42.85 4.87 -29.36
C VAL A 313 41.91 4.03 -28.52
N VAL A 314 40.76 3.61 -29.06
CA VAL A 314 39.78 2.79 -28.33
C VAL A 314 40.30 1.36 -28.11
N ILE A 315 41.02 0.77 -29.09
CA ILE A 315 41.63 -0.56 -28.95
C ILE A 315 42.79 -0.50 -27.96
N GLY A 316 43.60 0.58 -27.96
CA GLY A 316 44.69 0.75 -27.00
C GLY A 316 44.20 0.87 -25.53
N LEU A 317 43.10 1.56 -25.30
CA LEU A 317 42.47 1.68 -23.95
C LEU A 317 41.85 0.36 -23.46
N ALA A 318 41.25 -0.43 -24.37
CA ALA A 318 40.68 -1.74 -24.02
C ALA A 318 41.75 -2.74 -23.63
N VAL A 319 42.92 -2.78 -24.35
CA VAL A 319 44.05 -3.65 -24.04
C VAL A 319 44.74 -3.26 -22.74
N ALA A 320 44.85 -1.96 -22.43
CA ALA A 320 45.40 -1.48 -21.16
C ALA A 320 44.49 -1.83 -19.96
N LEU A 321 43.16 -1.78 -20.14
CA LEU A 321 42.21 -2.14 -19.10
C LEU A 321 42.22 -3.65 -18.79
N CYS A 322 42.34 -4.49 -19.83
CA CYS A 322 42.48 -5.94 -19.65
C CYS A 322 43.82 -6.34 -18.99
N ALA A 323 44.90 -5.61 -19.24
CA ALA A 323 46.19 -5.85 -18.59
C ALA A 323 46.17 -5.49 -17.10
N MET A 324 45.48 -4.39 -16.73
CA MET A 324 45.30 -3.99 -15.32
C MET A 324 44.44 -4.96 -14.54
N THR A 325 43.36 -5.49 -15.11
CA THR A 325 42.52 -6.50 -14.45
C THR A 325 43.26 -7.81 -14.21
N ALA A 326 44.13 -8.25 -15.13
CA ALA A 326 44.94 -9.45 -14.94
C ALA A 326 45.99 -9.29 -13.82
N VAL A 327 46.56 -8.10 -13.64
CA VAL A 327 47.49 -7.80 -12.54
C VAL A 327 46.76 -7.74 -11.20
N LEU A 328 45.53 -7.18 -11.15
CA LEU A 328 44.72 -7.15 -9.92
C LEU A 328 44.31 -8.56 -9.47
N VAL A 329 43.92 -9.45 -10.41
CA VAL A 329 43.54 -10.83 -10.10
C VAL A 329 44.74 -11.63 -9.57
N THR A 330 45.96 -11.40 -10.11
CA THR A 330 47.18 -12.09 -9.63
C THR A 330 47.63 -11.58 -8.26
N LEU A 331 47.37 -10.34 -7.89
CA LEU A 331 47.62 -9.80 -6.55
C LEU A 331 46.61 -10.32 -5.50
N PHE A 332 45.36 -10.53 -5.92
CA PHE A 332 44.32 -11.06 -5.02
C PHE A 332 44.49 -12.57 -4.72
N VAL A 333 45.03 -13.34 -5.64
CA VAL A 333 45.27 -14.79 -5.45
C VAL A 333 46.50 -15.08 -4.55
N LYS A 334 47.42 -14.11 -4.38
CA LYS A 334 48.58 -14.25 -3.49
C LYS A 334 48.36 -13.84 -2.03
N ALA A 335 47.21 -13.25 -1.69
CA ALA A 335 46.86 -12.89 -0.33
C ALA A 335 45.88 -13.91 0.27
N LYS A 336 46.35 -15.12 0.59
CA LYS A 336 45.64 -16.07 1.44
C LYS A 336 45.96 -15.74 2.88
N PRO A 337 44.99 -15.42 3.74
CA PRO A 337 45.25 -15.29 5.18
C PRO A 337 45.40 -16.69 5.79
N GLU A 338 46.43 -16.85 6.63
CA GLU A 338 46.65 -17.99 7.51
C GLU A 338 45.48 -18.16 8.51
N PRO A 339 45.09 -19.38 8.89
CA PRO A 339 44.01 -19.60 9.83
C PRO A 339 44.41 -19.21 11.25
N GLN A 340 43.66 -18.31 11.88
CA GLN A 340 43.76 -18.03 13.31
C GLN A 340 43.29 -19.23 14.15
N PRO A 341 43.95 -19.51 15.28
CA PRO A 341 43.54 -20.58 16.19
C PRO A 341 42.27 -20.23 16.97
N ALA A 342 41.44 -21.24 17.20
CA ALA A 342 40.16 -21.16 17.90
C ALA A 342 40.32 -20.68 19.37
N PRO A 343 39.37 -19.88 19.90
CA PRO A 343 39.43 -19.47 21.30
C PRO A 343 39.06 -20.62 22.23
N THR A 344 39.91 -20.81 23.21
CA THR A 344 39.81 -21.77 24.33
C THR A 344 38.57 -21.45 25.18
N LYS A 345 37.74 -22.45 25.43
CA LYS A 345 36.63 -22.40 26.39
C LYS A 345 37.14 -22.23 27.79
N THR A 346 36.86 -21.10 28.42
CA THR A 346 37.00 -20.91 29.88
C THR A 346 35.69 -21.30 30.55
N VAL A 347 35.79 -22.36 31.36
CA VAL A 347 34.73 -22.81 32.27
C VAL A 347 34.69 -21.82 33.44
N VAL A 348 33.58 -21.19 33.71
CA VAL A 348 33.31 -20.48 34.98
C VAL A 348 32.24 -21.25 35.71
N GLN A 349 32.64 -21.63 36.93
CA GLN A 349 31.88 -22.36 37.94
C GLN A 349 30.65 -21.61 38.44
N ALA A 350 29.69 -22.39 38.89
CA ALA A 350 28.40 -21.99 39.43
C ALA A 350 28.45 -21.53 40.91
N GLU A 351 27.39 -20.77 41.22
CA GLU A 351 26.66 -20.58 42.51
C GLU A 351 27.10 -19.45 43.45
N PRO A 352 26.19 -18.83 44.23
CA PRO A 352 25.05 -19.49 44.90
C PRO A 352 23.68 -18.76 44.83
N THR A 353 22.68 -19.58 45.06
CA THR A 353 21.26 -19.38 45.38
C THR A 353 20.99 -18.24 46.40
N VAL A 354 20.03 -17.37 46.06
CA VAL A 354 19.30 -16.57 47.06
C VAL A 354 17.81 -16.79 46.88
N SER A 355 17.20 -17.32 47.94
CA SER A 355 15.75 -17.49 48.11
C SER A 355 15.03 -16.15 48.12
N HIS A 356 14.01 -16.00 47.29
CA HIS A 356 13.00 -14.96 47.47
C HIS A 356 11.69 -15.56 47.96
N VAL A 357 11.29 -15.05 49.13
CA VAL A 357 10.05 -15.32 49.85
C VAL A 357 8.92 -14.55 49.15
N GLU A 358 7.87 -15.24 48.74
CA GLU A 358 6.59 -14.66 48.34
C GLU A 358 5.84 -14.06 49.53
N PRO A 359 5.22 -12.88 49.41
CA PRO A 359 4.17 -12.49 50.32
C PRO A 359 2.79 -12.85 49.75
N THR A 360 2.16 -13.82 50.39
CA THR A 360 0.74 -14.17 50.19
C THR A 360 -0.14 -13.02 50.71
N ILE A 361 -0.91 -12.40 49.83
CA ILE A 361 -2.00 -11.50 50.25
C ILE A 361 -3.33 -12.25 50.04
N ALA A 362 -3.99 -12.51 51.15
CA ALA A 362 -5.31 -13.13 51.21
C ALA A 362 -6.39 -12.12 50.81
N TYR A 363 -7.17 -12.47 49.77
CA TYR A 363 -8.42 -11.77 49.44
C TYR A 363 -9.57 -12.30 50.29
N THR A 364 -10.12 -11.46 51.16
CA THR A 364 -11.39 -11.68 51.84
C THR A 364 -12.56 -11.29 50.95
N LYS A 365 -13.46 -12.25 50.78
CA LYS A 365 -14.74 -12.14 50.05
C LYS A 365 -15.75 -11.32 50.86
N PRO A 366 -16.44 -10.29 50.30
CA PRO A 366 -17.58 -9.68 50.97
C PRO A 366 -18.83 -10.53 50.79
N THR A 367 -19.52 -10.75 51.87
CA THR A 367 -20.81 -11.45 52.02
C THR A 367 -21.96 -10.57 51.48
N ALA A 368 -22.85 -11.17 50.71
CA ALA A 368 -24.08 -10.52 50.27
C ALA A 368 -25.15 -10.42 51.36
N PRO A 369 -25.98 -9.39 51.41
CA PRO A 369 -27.21 -9.39 52.20
C PRO A 369 -28.35 -10.00 51.39
N SER A 370 -29.02 -10.96 52.01
CA SER A 370 -30.31 -11.54 51.64
C SER A 370 -31.43 -10.54 51.81
N SER A 371 -32.26 -10.37 50.78
CA SER A 371 -33.64 -9.94 50.95
C SER A 371 -34.48 -10.44 49.77
N ASN A 372 -35.35 -11.40 50.06
CA ASN A 372 -36.50 -11.74 49.22
C ASN A 372 -37.54 -10.62 49.30
N PRO A 373 -38.21 -10.27 48.22
CA PRO A 373 -39.64 -10.37 48.23
C PRO A 373 -40.31 -10.88 46.94
N THR A 374 -41.33 -11.69 47.19
CA THR A 374 -42.64 -11.81 46.51
C THR A 374 -42.72 -11.86 44.98
N LYS A 375 -43.14 -13.03 44.51
CA LYS A 375 -43.68 -13.41 43.22
C LYS A 375 -44.82 -12.47 42.75
N PRO A 376 -44.84 -12.05 41.49
CA PRO A 376 -46.04 -11.88 40.70
C PRO A 376 -46.15 -12.89 39.58
N THR A 377 -47.31 -13.37 39.43
CA THR A 377 -48.09 -14.13 38.48
C THR A 377 -47.51 -14.25 37.05
N ALA A 378 -47.57 -15.48 36.55
CA ALA A 378 -47.25 -15.94 35.22
C ALA A 378 -47.87 -15.09 34.11
N SER A 379 -47.03 -14.53 33.22
CA SER A 379 -47.37 -14.22 31.86
C SER A 379 -46.80 -15.28 30.96
N ILE A 380 -47.66 -15.82 30.11
CA ILE A 380 -47.40 -16.87 29.12
C ILE A 380 -46.34 -16.31 28.16
N VAL A 381 -45.13 -16.87 28.22
CA VAL A 381 -44.10 -16.76 27.18
C VAL A 381 -44.52 -17.68 26.04
N PRO A 382 -44.59 -17.22 24.79
CA PRO A 382 -44.75 -18.13 23.67
C PRO A 382 -43.48 -18.99 23.59
N GLU A 383 -43.66 -20.28 23.53
CA GLU A 383 -42.67 -21.29 23.25
C GLU A 383 -41.96 -20.91 21.96
N GLU A 384 -40.67 -20.50 22.05
CA GLU A 384 -39.81 -20.33 20.89
C GLU A 384 -39.71 -21.67 20.19
N THR A 385 -40.46 -21.80 19.10
CA THR A 385 -40.26 -22.86 18.14
C THR A 385 -38.84 -22.72 17.63
N GLN A 386 -37.93 -23.59 18.06
CA GLN A 386 -36.60 -23.71 17.46
C GLN A 386 -36.82 -23.96 15.96
N ALA A 387 -36.58 -22.93 15.17
CA ALA A 387 -36.58 -23.06 13.73
C ALA A 387 -35.48 -24.05 13.37
N LYS A 388 -35.86 -25.19 12.82
CA LYS A 388 -34.97 -26.22 12.31
C LYS A 388 -34.03 -25.51 11.30
N LYS A 389 -32.71 -25.42 11.62
CA LYS A 389 -31.72 -24.89 10.68
C LYS A 389 -31.86 -25.65 9.36
N PRO A 390 -31.85 -25.00 8.19
CA PRO A 390 -31.96 -25.66 6.89
C PRO A 390 -30.79 -26.63 6.67
N ALA A 391 -31.05 -27.76 6.03
CA ALA A 391 -30.02 -28.67 5.58
C ALA A 391 -29.12 -27.94 4.58
N VAL A 392 -27.79 -28.00 4.76
CA VAL A 392 -26.78 -27.34 3.93
C VAL A 392 -26.14 -28.38 3.03
N ASN A 393 -26.06 -28.11 1.72
CA ASN A 393 -25.43 -28.98 0.73
C ASN A 393 -24.23 -28.32 0.07
N VAL A 394 -23.33 -29.12 -0.49
CA VAL A 394 -22.22 -28.62 -1.31
C VAL A 394 -22.76 -27.79 -2.49
N ASN A 395 -22.14 -26.66 -2.78
CA ASN A 395 -22.52 -25.64 -3.75
C ASN A 395 -23.70 -24.74 -3.34
N ASP A 396 -24.28 -24.89 -2.15
CA ASP A 396 -25.24 -23.94 -1.63
C ASP A 396 -24.53 -22.60 -1.33
N ILE A 397 -25.27 -21.50 -1.43
CA ILE A 397 -24.83 -20.18 -0.95
C ILE A 397 -25.55 -19.92 0.37
N VAL A 398 -24.79 -19.69 1.43
CA VAL A 398 -25.31 -19.40 2.76
C VAL A 398 -24.82 -18.05 3.26
N SER A 399 -25.62 -17.37 4.08
CA SER A 399 -25.22 -16.12 4.73
C SER A 399 -24.76 -16.39 6.17
N PHE A 400 -23.57 -15.90 6.54
CA PHE A 400 -23.02 -16.06 7.88
C PHE A 400 -21.99 -14.97 8.16
N GLY A 401 -22.11 -14.24 9.27
CA GLY A 401 -21.28 -13.08 9.59
C GLY A 401 -21.61 -11.86 8.74
N HIS A 402 -20.97 -10.74 9.07
CA HIS A 402 -21.17 -9.45 8.41
C HIS A 402 -19.83 -8.76 8.21
N TYR A 403 -19.56 -8.22 7.04
CA TYR A 403 -18.35 -7.46 6.74
C TYR A 403 -18.68 -6.34 5.76
N GLU A 404 -17.97 -5.25 5.84
CA GLU A 404 -18.13 -4.14 4.90
C GLU A 404 -17.88 -4.60 3.46
N GLN A 405 -18.82 -4.38 2.54
CA GLN A 405 -18.71 -4.85 1.16
C GLN A 405 -18.97 -3.77 0.12
N ASP A 406 -19.89 -2.84 0.37
CA ASP A 406 -20.25 -1.81 -0.62
C ASP A 406 -19.36 -0.57 -0.56
N GLY A 407 -18.50 -0.46 0.44
CA GLY A 407 -17.63 0.69 0.70
C GLY A 407 -18.33 1.85 1.39
N ASN A 408 -19.58 1.66 1.82
CA ASN A 408 -20.39 2.66 2.48
C ASN A 408 -20.60 2.35 3.97
N ARG A 409 -19.61 2.55 4.77
CA ARG A 409 -19.64 2.28 6.22
C ARG A 409 -20.78 2.96 7.00
N SER A 410 -21.61 3.78 6.35
CA SER A 410 -22.72 4.48 7.02
C SER A 410 -24.01 3.66 7.10
N ASN A 411 -24.15 2.60 6.32
CA ASN A 411 -25.29 1.67 6.33
C ASN A 411 -25.03 0.39 7.15
N GLY A 412 -23.80 0.22 7.68
CA GLY A 412 -23.37 -0.95 8.43
C GLY A 412 -22.73 -2.00 7.53
N ALA A 413 -22.18 -3.03 8.14
CA ALA A 413 -21.55 -4.15 7.42
C ALA A 413 -22.62 -5.07 6.81
N GLU A 414 -22.44 -5.50 5.56
CA GLU A 414 -23.34 -6.41 4.85
C GLU A 414 -23.11 -7.84 5.26
N ALA A 415 -24.16 -8.67 5.16
CA ALA A 415 -24.07 -10.11 5.39
C ALA A 415 -23.09 -10.75 4.40
N ILE A 416 -22.16 -11.57 4.89
CA ILE A 416 -21.22 -12.29 4.05
C ILE A 416 -21.92 -13.48 3.43
N GLU A 417 -21.85 -13.61 2.11
CA GLU A 417 -22.27 -14.79 1.37
C GLU A 417 -21.10 -15.77 1.25
N TRP A 418 -21.39 -17.04 1.54
CA TRP A 418 -20.42 -18.12 1.52
C TRP A 418 -20.85 -19.23 0.59
N LEU A 419 -19.92 -19.72 -0.22
CA LEU A 419 -20.06 -20.95 -1.00
C LEU A 419 -19.71 -22.17 -0.12
N VAL A 420 -20.59 -23.13 -0.04
CA VAL A 420 -20.35 -24.40 0.67
C VAL A 420 -19.47 -25.29 -0.21
N LEU A 421 -18.24 -25.55 0.22
CA LEU A 421 -17.27 -26.38 -0.51
C LEU A 421 -17.31 -27.85 -0.10
N ASP A 422 -17.62 -28.14 1.16
CA ASP A 422 -17.63 -29.51 1.70
C ASP A 422 -18.60 -29.60 2.87
N VAL A 423 -19.20 -30.79 3.07
CA VAL A 423 -20.08 -31.09 4.20
C VAL A 423 -19.64 -32.42 4.80
N GLN A 424 -19.26 -32.43 6.08
CA GLN A 424 -18.78 -33.61 6.80
C GLN A 424 -19.52 -33.77 8.12
N GLY A 425 -20.58 -34.63 8.13
CA GLY A 425 -21.43 -34.80 9.30
C GLY A 425 -22.10 -33.48 9.68
N ASN A 426 -21.87 -32.99 10.90
CA ASN A 426 -22.44 -31.75 11.41
C ASN A 426 -21.59 -30.47 11.14
N LYS A 427 -20.66 -30.51 10.21
CA LYS A 427 -19.82 -29.35 9.85
C LYS A 427 -19.76 -29.10 8.36
N ALA A 428 -19.66 -27.82 7.98
CA ALA A 428 -19.51 -27.38 6.59
C ALA A 428 -18.26 -26.50 6.43
N LEU A 429 -17.56 -26.71 5.32
CA LEU A 429 -16.49 -25.81 4.85
C LEU A 429 -17.11 -24.72 4.00
N LEU A 430 -16.97 -23.48 4.41
CA LEU A 430 -17.47 -22.30 3.73
C LEU A 430 -16.30 -21.50 3.18
N LEU A 431 -16.40 -21.06 1.92
CA LEU A 431 -15.49 -20.11 1.28
C LEU A 431 -16.27 -18.84 0.94
N SER A 432 -15.77 -17.67 1.26
CA SER A 432 -16.48 -16.43 0.90
C SER A 432 -16.76 -16.39 -0.60
N ARG A 433 -17.98 -16.02 -0.98
CA ARG A 433 -18.40 -15.94 -2.39
C ARG A 433 -17.58 -14.89 -3.14
N TYR A 434 -17.38 -13.74 -2.49
CA TYR A 434 -16.61 -12.61 -2.99
C TYR A 434 -15.26 -12.50 -2.25
N ALA A 435 -14.30 -11.87 -2.87
CA ALA A 435 -13.11 -11.44 -2.15
C ALA A 435 -13.45 -10.20 -1.32
N LEU A 436 -13.25 -10.28 0.00
CA LEU A 436 -13.82 -9.33 0.96
C LEU A 436 -12.91 -8.16 1.30
N ASP A 437 -11.59 -8.30 1.12
CA ASP A 437 -10.59 -7.30 1.47
C ASP A 437 -9.38 -7.42 0.54
N ALA A 438 -8.43 -6.49 0.62
CA ALA A 438 -7.14 -6.56 -0.03
C ALA A 438 -6.03 -6.36 1.00
N GLN A 439 -5.17 -7.36 1.15
CA GLN A 439 -4.10 -7.38 2.15
C GLN A 439 -2.84 -8.03 1.57
N PRO A 440 -1.64 -7.60 1.95
CA PRO A 440 -0.43 -8.35 1.63
C PRO A 440 -0.43 -9.69 2.39
N TYR A 441 0.08 -10.74 1.78
CA TYR A 441 0.28 -12.04 2.44
C TYR A 441 1.15 -11.89 3.70
N ASN A 442 2.18 -11.06 3.59
CA ASN A 442 2.99 -10.65 4.72
C ASN A 442 3.33 -9.16 4.61
N SER A 443 3.12 -8.40 5.68
CA SER A 443 3.33 -6.94 5.71
C SER A 443 4.80 -6.53 5.47
N ALA A 444 5.76 -7.43 5.73
CA ALA A 444 7.17 -7.25 5.43
C ALA A 444 7.58 -8.14 4.25
N TYR A 445 8.30 -7.56 3.27
CA TYR A 445 8.93 -8.36 2.24
C TYR A 445 10.05 -9.21 2.85
N GLY A 446 10.03 -10.51 2.58
CA GLY A 446 11.04 -11.42 3.10
C GLY A 446 10.53 -12.86 3.10
N LYS A 447 11.36 -13.76 3.61
CA LYS A 447 10.97 -15.17 3.79
C LYS A 447 9.86 -15.25 4.83
N THR A 448 8.77 -15.90 4.46
CA THR A 448 7.66 -16.16 5.37
C THR A 448 6.95 -17.45 4.98
N THR A 449 6.17 -17.97 5.91
CA THR A 449 5.31 -19.13 5.74
C THR A 449 3.90 -18.76 6.19
N TRP A 450 2.91 -19.60 5.87
CA TRP A 450 1.55 -19.40 6.40
C TRP A 450 1.53 -19.29 7.93
N GLU A 451 2.28 -20.14 8.61
CA GLU A 451 2.40 -20.15 10.07
C GLU A 451 2.80 -18.77 10.65
N ALA A 452 3.69 -18.04 9.96
CA ALA A 452 4.31 -16.81 10.45
C ALA A 452 3.80 -15.53 9.77
N CYS A 453 2.98 -15.61 8.71
CA CYS A 453 2.59 -14.44 7.94
C CYS A 453 1.58 -13.55 8.68
N THR A 454 1.62 -12.25 8.34
CA THR A 454 0.72 -11.27 8.95
C THR A 454 -0.72 -11.40 8.47
N LEU A 455 -0.96 -11.95 7.27
CA LEU A 455 -2.31 -12.18 6.76
C LEU A 455 -3.06 -13.22 7.60
N ARG A 456 -2.40 -14.34 7.98
CA ARG A 456 -2.99 -15.33 8.90
C ARG A 456 -3.33 -14.69 10.26
N SER A 457 -2.42 -13.91 10.81
CA SER A 457 -2.64 -13.22 12.10
C SER A 457 -3.82 -12.24 12.00
N TRP A 458 -3.93 -11.50 10.90
CA TRP A 458 -5.03 -10.57 10.65
C TRP A 458 -6.38 -11.30 10.49
N LEU A 459 -6.40 -12.42 9.75
CA LEU A 459 -7.60 -13.23 9.56
C LEU A 459 -8.14 -13.79 10.90
N ASN A 460 -7.24 -14.27 11.78
CA ASN A 460 -7.60 -14.88 13.06
C ASN A 460 -7.70 -13.87 14.23
N SER A 461 -7.63 -12.57 13.94
CA SER A 461 -7.83 -11.50 14.93
C SER A 461 -8.76 -10.41 14.38
N THR A 462 -8.22 -9.46 13.63
CA THR A 462 -8.95 -8.26 13.18
C THR A 462 -10.16 -8.61 12.32
N PHE A 463 -10.00 -9.48 11.31
CA PHE A 463 -11.12 -9.91 10.47
C PHE A 463 -12.13 -10.72 11.27
N PHE A 464 -11.66 -11.73 12.03
CA PHE A 464 -12.52 -12.58 12.85
C PHE A 464 -13.36 -11.78 13.85
N ASP A 465 -12.74 -10.78 14.49
CA ASP A 465 -13.43 -9.94 15.45
C ASP A 465 -14.44 -8.98 14.80
N ALA A 466 -14.13 -8.48 13.60
CA ALA A 466 -14.99 -7.57 12.87
C ALA A 466 -16.16 -8.28 12.15
N ALA A 467 -15.94 -9.52 11.68
CA ALA A 467 -16.87 -10.21 10.80
C ALA A 467 -17.95 -11.02 11.53
N PHE A 468 -17.72 -11.40 12.78
CA PHE A 468 -18.61 -12.34 13.47
C PHE A 468 -19.04 -11.86 14.86
N THR A 469 -20.33 -12.05 15.17
CA THR A 469 -20.88 -11.85 16.52
C THR A 469 -20.35 -12.93 17.49
N ALA A 470 -20.62 -12.77 18.79
CA ALA A 470 -20.22 -13.77 19.79
C ALA A 470 -20.86 -15.14 19.57
N GLU A 471 -22.13 -15.16 19.13
CA GLU A 471 -22.90 -16.36 18.82
C GLU A 471 -22.37 -17.04 17.56
N GLU A 472 -22.04 -16.27 16.52
CA GLU A 472 -21.46 -16.79 15.28
C GLU A 472 -20.07 -17.36 15.52
N LYS A 473 -19.23 -16.67 16.30
CA LYS A 473 -17.90 -17.14 16.70
C LYS A 473 -17.94 -18.49 17.43
N ALA A 474 -18.97 -18.74 18.23
CA ALA A 474 -19.16 -20.00 18.93
C ALA A 474 -19.49 -21.17 17.98
N SER A 475 -19.98 -20.88 16.76
CA SER A 475 -20.28 -21.88 15.73
C SER A 475 -19.11 -22.12 14.76
N ILE A 476 -18.06 -21.27 14.79
CA ILE A 476 -16.86 -21.45 13.97
C ILE A 476 -15.93 -22.45 14.65
N LEU A 477 -15.56 -23.49 13.91
CA LEU A 477 -14.70 -24.55 14.40
C LEU A 477 -13.22 -24.21 14.16
N VAL A 478 -12.38 -24.50 15.15
CA VAL A 478 -10.92 -24.46 14.96
C VAL A 478 -10.54 -25.57 13.99
N ALA A 479 -9.94 -25.21 12.86
CA ALA A 479 -9.48 -26.14 11.85
C ALA A 479 -7.99 -26.42 12.02
N GLU A 480 -7.60 -27.70 12.05
CA GLU A 480 -6.21 -28.08 11.83
C GLU A 480 -5.91 -27.96 10.33
N VAL A 481 -5.13 -26.96 9.96
CA VAL A 481 -4.82 -26.61 8.57
C VAL A 481 -3.48 -27.24 8.20
N ASP A 482 -3.52 -28.17 7.23
CA ASP A 482 -2.32 -28.82 6.68
C ASP A 482 -1.56 -27.81 5.79
N ASN A 483 -0.32 -27.51 6.17
CA ASN A 483 0.59 -26.61 5.46
C ASN A 483 1.84 -27.36 4.94
N GLY A 484 1.78 -28.68 4.88
CA GLY A 484 2.86 -29.53 4.39
C GLY A 484 3.15 -29.32 2.89
N ALA A 485 4.25 -29.89 2.43
CA ALA A 485 4.65 -29.79 1.02
C ALA A 485 3.62 -30.37 0.04
N SER A 486 2.76 -31.31 0.49
CA SER A 486 1.65 -31.88 -0.28
C SER A 486 0.57 -30.86 -0.65
N GLN A 487 0.52 -29.73 0.02
CA GLN A 487 -0.45 -28.66 -0.22
C GLN A 487 0.02 -27.63 -1.25
N ASN A 488 1.22 -27.83 -1.84
CA ASN A 488 1.85 -26.93 -2.78
C ASN A 488 1.79 -27.47 -4.22
N ASN A 489 2.13 -26.61 -5.19
CA ASN A 489 2.41 -27.08 -6.54
C ASN A 489 3.60 -28.07 -6.53
N SER A 490 3.38 -29.24 -7.09
CA SER A 490 4.40 -30.31 -7.13
C SER A 490 5.67 -29.96 -7.95
N GLU A 491 5.58 -28.97 -8.83
CA GLU A 491 6.71 -28.46 -9.63
C GLU A 491 7.59 -27.49 -8.83
N TRP A 492 7.07 -26.92 -7.75
CA TRP A 492 7.81 -26.00 -6.88
C TRP A 492 8.45 -26.76 -5.73
N HIS A 493 9.74 -26.62 -5.58
CA HIS A 493 10.48 -27.31 -4.52
C HIS A 493 10.46 -26.57 -3.17
N THR A 494 9.51 -25.67 -2.97
CA THR A 494 9.33 -24.95 -1.70
C THR A 494 8.78 -25.90 -0.63
N LYS A 495 9.42 -25.88 0.52
CA LYS A 495 8.96 -26.66 1.68
C LYS A 495 7.70 -25.98 2.26
N GLY A 496 6.76 -26.79 2.71
CA GLY A 496 5.66 -26.34 3.58
C GLY A 496 6.18 -25.88 4.94
N CYS A 497 5.27 -25.53 5.82
CA CYS A 497 5.54 -25.22 7.23
C CYS A 497 4.77 -26.18 8.14
N ASN A 498 4.83 -25.94 9.46
CA ASN A 498 4.03 -26.70 10.41
C ASN A 498 2.54 -26.47 10.17
N ASN A 499 1.73 -27.47 10.49
CA ASN A 499 0.28 -27.31 10.53
C ASN A 499 -0.11 -26.22 11.53
N THR A 500 -1.21 -25.54 11.26
CA THR A 500 -1.70 -24.45 12.10
C THR A 500 -3.15 -24.72 12.53
N GLU A 501 -3.49 -24.24 13.70
CA GLU A 501 -4.88 -24.20 14.17
C GLU A 501 -5.44 -22.80 13.85
N ASP A 502 -6.45 -22.74 12.97
CA ASP A 502 -7.01 -21.49 12.46
C ASP A 502 -8.54 -21.51 12.52
N MET A 503 -9.16 -20.41 12.95
CA MET A 503 -10.61 -20.20 12.83
C MET A 503 -10.97 -19.71 11.43
N VAL A 504 -10.09 -18.87 10.84
CA VAL A 504 -10.22 -18.35 9.48
C VAL A 504 -8.92 -18.59 8.74
N PHE A 505 -8.99 -19.18 7.56
CA PHE A 505 -7.82 -19.52 6.76
C PHE A 505 -8.06 -19.26 5.27
N LEU A 506 -7.02 -19.43 4.45
CA LEU A 506 -7.12 -19.43 2.99
C LEU A 506 -7.01 -20.86 2.46
N LEU A 507 -7.56 -21.11 1.29
CA LEU A 507 -7.34 -22.39 0.60
C LEU A 507 -5.87 -22.56 0.23
N SER A 508 -5.38 -23.81 0.17
CA SER A 508 -4.08 -24.15 -0.40
C SER A 508 -4.15 -24.24 -1.93
N TYR A 509 -3.00 -24.36 -2.56
CA TYR A 509 -2.91 -24.68 -3.99
C TYR A 509 -3.64 -25.99 -4.31
N ASN A 510 -3.47 -27.02 -3.47
CA ASN A 510 -4.09 -28.32 -3.65
C ASN A 510 -5.60 -28.30 -3.33
N ASP A 511 -6.06 -27.48 -2.35
CA ASP A 511 -7.50 -27.31 -2.10
C ASP A 511 -8.22 -26.76 -3.32
N THR A 512 -7.57 -25.89 -4.11
CA THR A 512 -8.19 -25.37 -5.33
C THR A 512 -8.35 -26.43 -6.44
N ASP A 513 -7.57 -27.51 -6.43
CA ASP A 513 -7.81 -28.66 -7.30
C ASP A 513 -8.89 -29.60 -6.74
N ARG A 514 -9.00 -29.64 -5.42
CA ARG A 514 -9.97 -30.50 -4.74
C ARG A 514 -11.41 -29.99 -4.84
N TYR A 515 -11.60 -28.66 -4.73
CA TYR A 515 -12.91 -28.04 -4.55
C TYR A 515 -13.43 -27.30 -5.79
N PHE A 516 -12.64 -27.19 -6.86
CA PHE A 516 -13.08 -26.54 -8.08
C PHE A 516 -12.85 -27.47 -9.28
N ASP A 517 -13.90 -27.72 -10.04
CA ASP A 517 -13.87 -28.64 -11.17
C ASP A 517 -12.97 -28.15 -12.32
N ASP A 518 -12.88 -26.83 -12.50
CA ASP A 518 -12.10 -26.22 -13.56
C ASP A 518 -11.49 -24.87 -13.15
N ARG A 519 -10.82 -24.25 -14.12
CA ARG A 519 -10.18 -22.95 -13.95
C ARG A 519 -11.19 -21.82 -13.71
N ASP A 520 -12.30 -21.84 -14.44
CA ASP A 520 -13.28 -20.74 -14.44
C ASP A 520 -14.05 -20.70 -13.11
N ALA A 521 -14.26 -21.86 -12.49
CA ALA A 521 -14.87 -21.95 -11.15
C ALA A 521 -14.05 -21.27 -10.05
N ARG A 522 -12.74 -21.04 -10.26
CA ARG A 522 -11.86 -20.33 -9.31
C ARG A 522 -11.95 -18.81 -9.43
N ILE A 523 -12.53 -18.29 -10.54
CA ILE A 523 -12.65 -16.84 -10.75
C ILE A 523 -13.47 -16.24 -9.62
N CYS A 524 -13.02 -15.09 -9.10
CA CYS A 524 -13.66 -14.42 -7.97
C CYS A 524 -13.80 -12.93 -8.26
N THR A 525 -14.98 -12.37 -7.96
CA THR A 525 -15.22 -10.93 -8.00
C THR A 525 -14.95 -10.34 -6.61
N PRO A 526 -14.21 -9.23 -6.48
CA PRO A 526 -14.03 -8.54 -5.21
C PRO A 526 -15.25 -7.69 -4.87
N THR A 527 -15.44 -7.42 -3.61
CA THR A 527 -16.41 -6.44 -3.13
C THR A 527 -15.92 -5.01 -3.48
N ASN A 528 -16.82 -4.03 -3.54
CA ASN A 528 -16.43 -2.63 -3.71
C ASN A 528 -15.50 -2.16 -2.60
N TYR A 529 -15.70 -2.68 -1.40
CA TYR A 529 -14.80 -2.42 -0.28
C TYR A 529 -13.40 -2.98 -0.53
N ALA A 530 -13.28 -4.24 -0.97
CA ALA A 530 -11.98 -4.83 -1.32
C ALA A 530 -11.25 -4.00 -2.42
N VAL A 531 -11.98 -3.53 -3.44
CA VAL A 531 -11.44 -2.62 -4.46
C VAL A 531 -10.98 -1.31 -3.83
N SER A 532 -11.75 -0.73 -2.91
CA SER A 532 -11.36 0.48 -2.19
C SER A 532 -10.13 0.28 -1.28
N MET A 533 -9.92 -0.94 -0.81
CA MET A 533 -8.74 -1.35 -0.04
C MET A 533 -7.52 -1.67 -0.91
N GLY A 534 -7.68 -1.66 -2.23
CA GLY A 534 -6.57 -1.81 -3.18
C GLY A 534 -6.58 -3.10 -3.99
N ALA A 535 -7.66 -3.91 -3.93
CA ALA A 535 -7.80 -5.09 -4.80
C ALA A 535 -7.74 -4.66 -6.26
N ASP A 536 -6.85 -5.27 -7.03
CA ASP A 536 -6.79 -5.08 -8.47
C ASP A 536 -7.82 -5.97 -9.17
N THR A 537 -8.41 -5.47 -10.25
CA THR A 537 -9.47 -6.14 -11.00
C THR A 537 -9.20 -6.11 -12.49
N ARG A 538 -9.69 -7.14 -13.20
CA ARG A 538 -9.62 -7.23 -14.66
C ARG A 538 -10.97 -7.66 -15.23
N THR A 539 -11.31 -7.09 -16.37
CA THR A 539 -12.44 -7.58 -17.19
C THR A 539 -11.92 -8.66 -18.13
N LEU A 540 -12.56 -9.81 -18.14
CA LEU A 540 -12.25 -10.91 -19.06
C LEU A 540 -12.94 -10.73 -20.41
N ASP A 541 -12.36 -11.33 -21.46
CA ASP A 541 -12.87 -11.27 -22.84
C ASP A 541 -14.27 -11.92 -22.99
N ASP A 542 -14.66 -12.79 -22.06
CA ASP A 542 -15.97 -13.46 -22.01
C ASP A 542 -17.07 -12.62 -21.33
N GLY A 543 -16.74 -11.39 -20.91
CA GLY A 543 -17.69 -10.46 -20.30
C GLY A 543 -17.81 -10.59 -18.78
N VAL A 544 -17.02 -11.43 -18.12
CA VAL A 544 -16.88 -11.38 -16.66
C VAL A 544 -16.15 -10.10 -16.29
N THR A 545 -16.88 -9.16 -15.71
CA THR A 545 -16.33 -7.88 -15.27
C THR A 545 -15.77 -8.00 -13.85
N ASP A 546 -14.67 -7.31 -13.58
CA ASP A 546 -14.09 -7.13 -12.24
C ASP A 546 -13.61 -8.42 -11.56
N ALA A 547 -13.04 -9.36 -12.32
CA ALA A 547 -12.35 -10.52 -11.75
C ALA A 547 -11.09 -10.10 -11.00
N ALA A 548 -10.85 -10.65 -9.81
CA ALA A 548 -9.74 -10.30 -8.92
C ALA A 548 -8.74 -11.44 -8.73
N TRP A 549 -7.53 -11.07 -8.37
CA TRP A 549 -6.51 -11.98 -7.86
C TRP A 549 -6.73 -12.21 -6.35
N TRP A 550 -6.61 -13.45 -5.88
CA TRP A 550 -6.77 -13.74 -4.47
C TRP A 550 -5.74 -14.74 -3.94
N TRP A 551 -5.25 -14.49 -2.73
CA TRP A 551 -4.20 -15.27 -2.10
C TRP A 551 -4.64 -16.71 -1.78
N LEU A 552 -3.68 -17.62 -1.92
CA LEU A 552 -3.70 -18.96 -1.33
C LEU A 552 -2.72 -19.02 -0.16
N ARG A 553 -2.91 -19.97 0.78
CA ARG A 553 -1.98 -20.11 1.91
C ARG A 553 -0.65 -20.80 1.53
N SER A 554 -0.59 -21.48 0.41
CA SER A 554 0.60 -22.20 -0.05
C SER A 554 1.74 -21.25 -0.39
N PRO A 555 3.01 -21.62 -0.10
CA PRO A 555 4.17 -20.86 -0.57
C PRO A 555 4.22 -20.83 -2.10
N GLY A 556 4.98 -19.88 -2.65
CA GLY A 556 5.25 -19.79 -4.07
C GLY A 556 6.49 -20.59 -4.49
N GLU A 557 7.09 -20.24 -5.62
CA GLU A 557 8.31 -20.87 -6.15
C GLU A 557 9.52 -20.74 -5.21
N ASN A 558 9.49 -19.74 -4.34
CA ASN A 558 10.53 -19.51 -3.34
C ASN A 558 9.92 -18.96 -2.04
N GLU A 559 10.73 -18.89 -0.98
CA GLU A 559 10.31 -18.51 0.38
C GLU A 559 9.89 -17.03 0.54
N THR A 560 10.03 -16.20 -0.48
CA THR A 560 9.59 -14.79 -0.49
C THR A 560 8.33 -14.56 -1.30
N GLN A 561 7.71 -15.65 -1.78
CA GLN A 561 6.50 -15.65 -2.58
C GLN A 561 5.43 -16.55 -1.96
N ALA A 562 4.17 -16.21 -2.20
CA ALA A 562 3.01 -17.05 -1.90
C ALA A 562 2.20 -17.30 -3.19
N SER A 563 1.47 -18.40 -3.20
CA SER A 563 0.59 -18.75 -4.31
C SER A 563 -0.66 -17.88 -4.32
N PHE A 564 -1.22 -17.66 -5.50
CA PHE A 564 -2.50 -16.97 -5.67
C PHE A 564 -3.26 -17.50 -6.89
N VAL A 565 -4.56 -17.27 -6.90
CA VAL A 565 -5.42 -17.49 -8.07
C VAL A 565 -5.49 -16.17 -8.84
N ASN A 566 -5.20 -16.22 -10.13
CA ASN A 566 -5.22 -15.10 -11.06
C ASN A 566 -6.67 -14.75 -11.46
N PHE A 567 -6.89 -13.56 -12.02
CA PHE A 567 -8.21 -13.11 -12.50
C PHE A 567 -8.88 -14.06 -13.50
N ASP A 568 -8.09 -14.82 -14.26
CA ASP A 568 -8.57 -15.83 -15.23
C ASP A 568 -8.68 -17.26 -14.63
N GLY A 569 -8.57 -17.41 -13.30
CA GLY A 569 -8.62 -18.68 -12.59
C GLY A 569 -7.36 -19.54 -12.68
N THR A 570 -6.32 -19.11 -13.42
CA THR A 570 -4.99 -19.75 -13.36
C THR A 570 -4.32 -19.50 -12.02
N ARG A 571 -3.30 -20.26 -11.68
CA ARG A 571 -2.58 -20.13 -10.41
C ARG A 571 -1.13 -19.78 -10.67
N TYR A 572 -0.65 -18.79 -9.94
CA TYR A 572 0.72 -18.29 -10.03
C TYR A 572 1.29 -17.98 -8.64
N THR A 573 2.45 -17.35 -8.62
CA THR A 573 3.12 -16.91 -7.40
C THR A 573 3.33 -15.41 -7.43
N ASN A 574 3.22 -14.78 -6.27
CA ASN A 574 3.49 -13.36 -6.15
C ASN A 574 4.32 -13.07 -4.89
N ALA A 575 5.04 -11.96 -4.88
CA ALA A 575 5.79 -11.52 -3.73
C ALA A 575 4.85 -11.31 -2.52
N VAL A 576 5.23 -11.86 -1.37
CA VAL A 576 4.38 -11.85 -0.15
C VAL A 576 3.99 -10.46 0.34
N GLY A 577 4.73 -9.41 -0.04
CA GLY A 577 4.43 -8.02 0.33
C GLY A 577 3.42 -7.31 -0.59
N ASN A 578 2.86 -7.98 -1.58
CA ASN A 578 1.91 -7.38 -2.51
C ASN A 578 0.54 -7.16 -1.84
N GLY A 579 0.12 -5.90 -1.75
CA GLY A 579 -1.13 -5.49 -1.10
C GLY A 579 -2.33 -5.34 -2.04
N TYR A 580 -2.18 -5.61 -3.34
CA TYR A 580 -3.28 -5.52 -4.30
C TYR A 580 -3.98 -6.85 -4.57
N LEU A 581 -3.52 -7.95 -3.97
CA LEU A 581 -4.23 -9.21 -4.04
C LEU A 581 -5.32 -9.26 -2.98
N SER A 582 -6.44 -9.80 -3.39
CA SER A 582 -7.63 -9.90 -2.54
C SER A 582 -7.53 -11.04 -1.54
N VAL A 583 -8.33 -10.93 -0.50
CA VAL A 583 -8.49 -11.94 0.54
C VAL A 583 -9.85 -12.61 0.38
N ARG A 584 -9.83 -13.93 0.19
CA ARG A 584 -11.00 -14.80 0.07
C ARG A 584 -10.98 -15.82 1.20
N PRO A 585 -11.52 -15.48 2.38
CA PRO A 585 -11.42 -16.33 3.57
C PRO A 585 -12.26 -17.59 3.49
N ALA A 586 -11.81 -18.63 4.20
CA ALA A 586 -12.53 -19.89 4.42
C ALA A 586 -12.66 -20.17 5.91
N ILE A 587 -13.77 -20.81 6.31
CA ILE A 587 -14.07 -21.20 7.69
C ILE A 587 -14.73 -22.58 7.73
N TRP A 588 -14.54 -23.34 8.79
CA TRP A 588 -15.40 -24.46 9.14
C TRP A 588 -16.45 -24.02 10.14
N VAL A 589 -17.70 -24.33 9.89
CA VAL A 589 -18.79 -24.00 10.81
C VAL A 589 -19.57 -25.26 11.22
N GLU A 590 -20.12 -25.24 12.43
CA GLU A 590 -21.06 -26.25 12.88
C GLU A 590 -22.42 -26.00 12.22
N ILE A 591 -22.99 -27.03 11.60
CA ILE A 591 -24.33 -27.04 11.01
C ILE A 591 -25.25 -27.95 11.81
N ALA A 592 -26.56 -27.75 11.68
CA ALA A 592 -27.53 -28.66 12.32
C ALA A 592 -27.54 -30.03 11.63
N ASP A 593 -27.69 -31.08 12.41
CA ASP A 593 -27.92 -32.46 11.92
C ASP A 593 -29.22 -32.59 11.09
#